data_a23b09b66f630babf3ecc7b517ff6ca3
#
_entry.id   a23b09b66f630babf3ecc7b517ff6ca3
#
_cell.length_a   1.000
_cell.length_b   1.000
_cell.length_c   1.000
_cell.angle_alpha   90.00
_cell.angle_beta   90.00
_cell.angle_gamma   90.00
#
_symmetry.space_group_name_H-M   'P 1'
#
loop_
_entity.id
_entity.type
_entity.pdbx_description
1 polymer ?
#
loop_
_entity_poly.entity_id
_entity_poly.type
_entity_poly.pdbx_seq_one_letter_code
_entity_poly.pdbx_strand_id
1 'polypeptide(L)'
;MKFHISPRAYAKVLLHTSKYPHKAVNGVLLGDETLQDGEVYVLDAVPLFHICLGLAPMLEVALARVDIYCKESGLQIVGYYQANEHINDNSPNVICYKIAEKICDQFNNAFILMVDNTKLSVPCEEIACKCYVVQDNKWKQSDKDLLLDGGEDTLSLTTDLLDGKAYQSLIDFDNHLDDITQDWLNKDINRLVDLSLAT
;
A
#
# COMPACT_ATOMS: atom_id res chain seq x y z
N MET A 1 2.23 16.52 9.99
CA MET A 1 2.77 15.17 10.20
C MET A 1 3.26 14.68 8.87
N LYS A 2 4.37 13.98 8.79
CA LYS A 2 4.87 13.43 7.52
C LYS A 2 4.73 11.92 7.49
N PHE A 3 4.59 11.39 6.29
CA PHE A 3 4.43 9.95 6.02
C PHE A 3 5.54 9.54 5.06
N HIS A 4 6.47 8.74 5.57
CA HIS A 4 7.59 8.21 4.81
C HIS A 4 7.21 6.86 4.23
N ILE A 5 7.29 6.72 2.92
CA ILE A 5 6.98 5.47 2.23
C ILE A 5 8.29 4.84 1.77
N SER A 6 8.59 3.65 2.29
CA SER A 6 9.77 2.90 1.88
C SER A 6 9.70 2.47 0.40
N PRO A 7 10.84 2.24 -0.24
CA PRO A 7 10.89 1.68 -1.60
C PRO A 7 10.09 0.39 -1.74
N ARG A 8 10.13 -0.48 -0.74
CA ARG A 8 9.40 -1.75 -0.71
C ARG A 8 7.90 -1.55 -0.71
N ALA A 9 7.39 -0.69 0.17
CA ALA A 9 5.97 -0.41 0.26
C ALA A 9 5.45 0.23 -1.04
N TYR A 10 6.16 1.23 -1.56
CA TYR A 10 5.79 1.91 -2.80
C TYR A 10 5.76 0.97 -4.00
N ALA A 11 6.84 0.20 -4.20
CA ALA A 11 6.92 -0.75 -5.30
C ALA A 11 5.78 -1.79 -5.25
N LYS A 12 5.50 -2.39 -4.08
CA LYS A 12 4.39 -3.35 -3.93
C LYS A 12 3.03 -2.76 -4.26
N VAL A 13 2.76 -1.51 -3.87
CA VAL A 13 1.51 -0.82 -4.20
C VAL A 13 1.37 -0.67 -5.71
N LEU A 14 2.43 -0.23 -6.42
CA LEU A 14 2.38 -0.06 -7.87
C LEU A 14 2.37 -1.40 -8.62
N LEU A 15 3.10 -2.41 -8.14
CA LEU A 15 3.05 -3.77 -8.71
C LEU A 15 1.65 -4.36 -8.58
N HIS A 16 0.96 -4.16 -7.44
CA HIS A 16 -0.41 -4.64 -7.25
C HIS A 16 -1.38 -3.98 -8.24
N THR A 17 -1.31 -2.66 -8.39
CA THR A 17 -2.12 -1.92 -9.35
C THR A 17 -1.85 -2.37 -10.79
N SER A 18 -0.56 -2.58 -11.14
CA SER A 18 -0.16 -3.01 -12.48
C SER A 18 -0.51 -4.46 -12.80
N LYS A 19 -0.63 -5.32 -11.78
CA LYS A 19 -1.11 -6.70 -11.96
C LYS A 19 -2.57 -6.76 -12.38
N TYR A 20 -3.39 -5.83 -11.90
CA TYR A 20 -4.84 -5.82 -12.14
C TYR A 20 -5.32 -4.47 -12.72
N PRO A 21 -4.87 -4.10 -13.93
CA PRO A 21 -5.12 -2.76 -14.48
C PRO A 21 -6.60 -2.48 -14.79
N HIS A 22 -7.45 -3.50 -14.73
CA HIS A 22 -8.90 -3.39 -15.00
C HIS A 22 -9.76 -3.59 -13.75
N LYS A 23 -9.14 -3.54 -12.55
CA LYS A 23 -9.84 -3.78 -11.30
C LYS A 23 -9.43 -2.76 -10.24
N ALA A 24 -10.32 -2.50 -9.31
CA ALA A 24 -9.93 -1.83 -8.10
C ALA A 24 -9.04 -2.77 -7.27
N VAL A 25 -7.94 -2.25 -6.72
CA VAL A 25 -7.06 -2.98 -5.81
C VAL A 25 -6.93 -2.24 -4.50
N ASN A 26 -6.65 -2.99 -3.44
CA ASN A 26 -6.50 -2.42 -2.11
C ASN A 26 -5.58 -3.26 -1.23
N GLY A 27 -5.12 -2.65 -0.14
CA GLY A 27 -4.29 -3.33 0.84
C GLY A 27 -3.99 -2.45 2.04
N VAL A 28 -3.17 -2.96 2.94
CA VAL A 28 -2.75 -2.25 4.14
C VAL A 28 -1.28 -1.88 4.08
N LEU A 29 -0.95 -0.81 4.79
CA LEU A 29 0.40 -0.29 4.95
C LEU A 29 0.88 -0.67 6.35
N LEU A 30 2.08 -1.23 6.43
CA LEU A 30 2.71 -1.66 7.67
C LEU A 30 3.85 -0.73 8.05
N GLY A 31 3.89 -0.35 9.28
CA GLY A 31 4.94 0.53 9.81
C GLY A 31 5.41 0.11 11.19
N ASP A 32 6.35 0.88 11.74
CA ASP A 32 6.83 0.70 13.11
C ASP A 32 5.73 1.08 14.10
N GLU A 33 5.66 0.37 15.23
CA GLU A 33 4.74 0.69 16.33
C GLU A 33 5.03 2.07 16.95
N THR A 34 6.27 2.53 16.83
CA THR A 34 6.72 3.78 17.42
C THR A 34 6.83 4.89 16.38
N LEU A 35 6.17 6.03 16.67
CA LEU A 35 6.40 7.25 15.89
C LEU A 35 7.82 7.75 16.17
N GLN A 36 8.64 7.84 15.13
CA GLN A 36 9.94 8.49 15.20
C GLN A 36 9.76 9.97 14.87
N ASP A 37 10.16 10.85 15.79
CA ASP A 37 10.06 12.32 15.61
C ASP A 37 8.64 12.85 15.26
N GLY A 38 7.59 12.09 15.61
CA GLY A 38 6.21 12.43 15.27
C GLY A 38 5.84 12.19 13.79
N GLU A 39 6.64 11.42 13.06
CA GLU A 39 6.42 11.04 11.66
C GLU A 39 6.08 9.54 11.56
N VAL A 40 5.36 9.15 10.52
CA VAL A 40 4.94 7.76 10.26
C VAL A 40 5.85 7.17 9.20
N TYR A 41 6.47 6.03 9.51
CA TYR A 41 7.33 5.30 8.57
C TYR A 41 6.62 4.03 8.11
N VAL A 42 6.32 3.97 6.82
CA VAL A 42 5.73 2.79 6.16
C VAL A 42 6.85 1.91 5.65
N LEU A 43 7.03 0.76 6.26
CA LEU A 43 8.12 -0.17 5.96
C LEU A 43 7.75 -1.20 4.90
N ASP A 44 6.47 -1.58 4.83
CA ASP A 44 5.99 -2.58 3.87
C ASP A 44 4.53 -2.32 3.51
N ALA A 45 4.05 -2.97 2.46
CA ALA A 45 2.65 -3.02 2.06
C ALA A 45 2.20 -4.47 1.88
N VAL A 46 0.97 -4.76 2.31
CA VAL A 46 0.33 -6.06 2.09
C VAL A 46 -0.81 -5.91 1.11
N PRO A 47 -0.67 -6.43 -0.12
CA PRO A 47 -1.75 -6.51 -1.09
C PRO A 47 -2.89 -7.39 -0.55
N LEU A 48 -4.12 -6.86 -0.52
CA LEU A 48 -5.26 -7.61 0.00
C LEU A 48 -6.16 -8.14 -1.11
N PHE A 49 -6.86 -7.27 -1.83
CA PHE A 49 -7.88 -7.70 -2.77
C PHE A 49 -7.79 -6.93 -4.09
N HIS A 50 -8.16 -7.61 -5.17
CA HIS A 50 -8.32 -7.03 -6.50
C HIS A 50 -9.80 -7.00 -6.93
N ILE A 51 -10.67 -6.70 -5.98
CA ILE A 51 -12.11 -6.54 -6.16
C ILE A 51 -12.60 -5.26 -5.48
N CYS A 52 -13.71 -4.73 -5.96
CA CYS A 52 -14.42 -3.68 -5.23
C CYS A 52 -15.02 -4.29 -3.96
N LEU A 53 -14.53 -3.86 -2.80
CA LEU A 53 -15.02 -4.36 -1.51
C LEU A 53 -16.45 -3.88 -1.27
N GLY A 54 -17.35 -4.85 -1.08
CA GLY A 54 -18.68 -4.62 -0.51
C GLY A 54 -18.72 -5.00 0.97
N LEU A 55 -19.73 -5.74 1.39
CA LEU A 55 -19.75 -6.43 2.68
C LEU A 55 -18.83 -7.64 2.58
N ALA A 56 -17.61 -7.54 3.13
CA ALA A 56 -16.61 -8.56 2.93
C ALA A 56 -16.14 -9.18 4.26
N PRO A 57 -16.72 -10.30 4.71
CA PRO A 57 -16.17 -11.07 5.82
C PRO A 57 -14.70 -11.45 5.61
N MET A 58 -14.29 -11.63 4.35
CA MET A 58 -12.90 -11.97 3.99
C MET A 58 -11.91 -10.86 4.34
N LEU A 59 -12.33 -9.59 4.32
CA LEU A 59 -11.49 -8.49 4.78
C LEU A 59 -11.17 -8.62 6.28
N GLU A 60 -12.13 -9.01 7.10
CA GLU A 60 -11.89 -9.22 8.54
C GLU A 60 -10.90 -10.36 8.79
N VAL A 61 -11.00 -11.43 8.00
CA VAL A 61 -10.03 -12.56 8.05
C VAL A 61 -8.64 -12.08 7.64
N ALA A 62 -8.53 -11.32 6.56
CA ALA A 62 -7.26 -10.77 6.08
C ALA A 62 -6.63 -9.86 7.13
N LEU A 63 -7.39 -8.89 7.65
CA LEU A 63 -6.90 -7.97 8.67
C LEU A 63 -6.46 -8.69 9.96
N ALA A 64 -7.21 -9.70 10.41
CA ALA A 64 -6.81 -10.51 11.57
C ALA A 64 -5.50 -11.27 11.32
N ARG A 65 -5.28 -11.80 10.12
CA ARG A 65 -4.02 -12.46 9.75
C ARG A 65 -2.85 -11.48 9.70
N VAL A 66 -3.07 -10.30 9.11
CA VAL A 66 -2.05 -9.26 9.06
C VAL A 66 -1.72 -8.76 10.48
N ASP A 67 -2.70 -8.59 11.36
CA ASP A 67 -2.49 -8.18 12.75
C ASP A 67 -1.63 -9.19 13.53
N ILE A 68 -1.88 -10.50 13.33
CA ILE A 68 -1.04 -11.56 13.93
C ILE A 68 0.41 -11.43 13.42
N TYR A 69 0.60 -11.29 12.11
CA TYR A 69 1.93 -11.11 11.51
C TYR A 69 2.63 -9.86 12.06
N CYS A 70 1.91 -8.74 12.18
CA CYS A 70 2.43 -7.50 12.73
C CYS A 70 2.94 -7.69 14.16
N LYS A 71 2.16 -8.34 15.03
CA LYS A 71 2.54 -8.61 16.43
C LYS A 71 3.80 -9.48 16.54
N GLU A 72 3.97 -10.45 15.64
CA GLU A 72 5.16 -11.31 15.60
C GLU A 72 6.40 -10.59 15.05
N SER A 73 6.21 -9.55 14.24
CA SER A 73 7.27 -8.83 13.54
C SER A 73 7.60 -7.46 14.15
N GLY A 74 6.91 -7.05 15.23
CA GLY A 74 7.09 -5.71 15.82
C GLY A 74 6.58 -4.59 14.91
N LEU A 75 5.57 -4.88 14.09
CA LEU A 75 4.94 -3.95 13.18
C LEU A 75 3.49 -3.67 13.57
N GLN A 76 2.90 -2.68 12.95
CA GLN A 76 1.46 -2.42 13.04
C GLN A 76 0.90 -1.93 11.69
N ILE A 77 -0.42 -2.00 11.55
CA ILE A 77 -1.11 -1.42 10.42
C ILE A 77 -1.20 0.09 10.65
N VAL A 78 -0.50 0.87 9.80
CA VAL A 78 -0.41 2.33 9.91
C VAL A 78 -1.25 3.05 8.86
N GLY A 79 -1.82 2.34 7.89
CA GLY A 79 -2.63 2.93 6.84
C GLY A 79 -3.26 1.91 5.91
N TYR A 80 -4.02 2.43 4.98
CA TYR A 80 -4.71 1.67 3.95
C TYR A 80 -4.40 2.26 2.58
N TYR A 81 -4.22 1.42 1.56
CA TYR A 81 -4.08 1.93 0.21
C TYR A 81 -5.16 1.39 -0.71
N GLN A 82 -5.48 2.17 -1.75
CA GLN A 82 -6.45 1.82 -2.78
C GLN A 82 -6.04 2.40 -4.14
N ALA A 83 -6.28 1.64 -5.20
CA ALA A 83 -6.40 2.14 -6.56
C ALA A 83 -7.81 1.82 -7.08
N ASN A 84 -8.45 2.76 -7.76
CA ASN A 84 -9.77 2.54 -8.34
C ASN A 84 -9.64 1.92 -9.74
N GLU A 85 -10.73 1.32 -10.22
CA GLU A 85 -10.78 0.68 -11.54
C GLU A 85 -10.66 1.68 -12.69
N HIS A 86 -11.25 2.88 -12.53
CA HIS A 86 -11.29 3.88 -13.58
C HIS A 86 -10.14 4.86 -13.49
N ILE A 87 -9.47 5.12 -14.62
CA ILE A 87 -8.27 5.98 -14.69
C ILE A 87 -8.51 7.41 -14.14
N ASN A 88 -9.71 7.94 -14.28
CA ASN A 88 -10.05 9.28 -13.82
C ASN A 88 -10.68 9.33 -12.42
N ASP A 89 -10.89 8.19 -11.78
CA ASP A 89 -11.42 8.10 -10.42
C ASP A 89 -10.28 7.83 -9.44
N ASN A 90 -9.68 8.89 -8.94
CA ASN A 90 -8.50 8.87 -8.08
C ASN A 90 -8.81 9.44 -6.69
N SER A 91 -10.01 9.11 -6.17
CA SER A 91 -10.49 9.54 -4.85
C SER A 91 -10.92 8.35 -3.99
N PRO A 92 -10.67 8.37 -2.67
CA PRO A 92 -11.15 7.33 -1.77
C PRO A 92 -12.67 7.24 -1.79
N ASN A 93 -13.21 6.05 -1.84
CA ASN A 93 -14.65 5.80 -1.76
C ASN A 93 -15.12 5.66 -0.30
N VAL A 94 -16.42 5.55 -0.08
CA VAL A 94 -17.01 5.44 1.26
C VAL A 94 -16.49 4.23 2.04
N ILE A 95 -16.22 3.12 1.36
CA ILE A 95 -15.72 1.89 2.01
C ILE A 95 -14.27 2.09 2.45
N CYS A 96 -13.46 2.74 1.60
CA CYS A 96 -12.08 3.11 1.93
C CYS A 96 -12.02 3.93 3.22
N TYR A 97 -12.87 4.96 3.34
CA TYR A 97 -12.93 5.77 4.57
C TYR A 97 -13.33 4.96 5.79
N LYS A 98 -14.31 4.07 5.69
CA LYS A 98 -14.73 3.21 6.82
C LYS A 98 -13.64 2.24 7.27
N ILE A 99 -12.85 1.70 6.34
CA ILE A 99 -11.72 0.83 6.68
C ILE A 99 -10.63 1.66 7.37
N ALA A 100 -10.29 2.80 6.81
CA ALA A 100 -9.28 3.68 7.39
C ALA A 100 -9.70 4.22 8.78
N GLU A 101 -10.98 4.52 9.00
CA GLU A 101 -11.51 4.88 10.33
C GLU A 101 -11.29 3.75 11.35
N LYS A 102 -11.53 2.50 10.98
CA LYS A 102 -11.25 1.34 11.85
C LYS A 102 -9.74 1.18 12.15
N ILE A 103 -8.87 1.51 11.20
CA ILE A 103 -7.43 1.53 11.44
C ILE A 103 -7.08 2.68 12.40
N CYS A 104 -7.74 3.84 12.27
CA CYS A 104 -7.56 4.97 13.20
C CYS A 104 -7.92 4.62 14.64
N ASP A 105 -8.85 3.70 14.88
CA ASP A 105 -9.18 3.21 16.23
C ASP A 105 -8.00 2.51 16.92
N GLN A 106 -7.08 1.96 16.14
CA GLN A 106 -5.87 1.25 16.63
C GLN A 106 -4.63 2.14 16.55
N PHE A 107 -4.52 2.95 15.51
CA PHE A 107 -3.40 3.84 15.23
C PHE A 107 -3.93 5.23 14.84
N ASN A 108 -3.94 6.16 15.78
CA ASN A 108 -4.56 7.49 15.64
C ASN A 108 -4.08 8.31 14.41
N ASN A 109 -2.87 8.01 13.92
CA ASN A 109 -2.25 8.72 12.80
C ASN A 109 -2.37 7.93 11.49
N ALA A 110 -3.33 7.01 11.40
CA ALA A 110 -3.57 6.26 10.18
C ALA A 110 -3.96 7.19 9.01
N PHE A 111 -3.54 6.80 7.83
CA PHE A 111 -3.77 7.57 6.62
C PHE A 111 -4.19 6.66 5.45
N ILE A 112 -4.72 7.28 4.41
CA ILE A 112 -5.04 6.59 3.16
C ILE A 112 -4.02 7.00 2.10
N LEU A 113 -3.43 6.01 1.44
CA LEU A 113 -2.60 6.18 0.26
C LEU A 113 -3.44 5.82 -0.97
N MET A 114 -3.86 6.82 -1.72
CA MET A 114 -4.67 6.65 -2.93
C MET A 114 -3.77 6.68 -4.15
N VAL A 115 -3.77 5.61 -4.94
CA VAL A 115 -3.03 5.60 -6.21
C VAL A 115 -3.71 6.54 -7.20
N ASP A 116 -2.93 7.40 -7.84
CA ASP A 116 -3.36 8.25 -8.94
C ASP A 116 -3.07 7.55 -10.27
N ASN A 117 -4.09 6.90 -10.81
CA ASN A 117 -3.97 6.13 -12.05
C ASN A 117 -3.52 6.98 -13.24
N THR A 118 -3.72 8.31 -13.20
CA THR A 118 -3.28 9.22 -14.27
C THR A 118 -1.77 9.44 -14.28
N LYS A 119 -1.09 9.12 -13.18
CA LYS A 119 0.35 9.26 -13.00
C LYS A 119 1.11 7.94 -13.13
N LEU A 120 0.39 6.84 -13.36
CA LEU A 120 1.00 5.53 -13.61
C LEU A 120 1.63 5.54 -15.00
N SER A 121 2.95 5.52 -15.03
CA SER A 121 3.75 5.47 -16.26
C SER A 121 4.96 4.57 -16.09
N VAL A 122 5.46 4.06 -17.19
CA VAL A 122 6.77 3.39 -17.25
C VAL A 122 7.55 4.11 -18.35
N PRO A 123 8.64 4.80 -17.98
CA PRO A 123 9.25 4.93 -16.63
C PRO A 123 8.39 5.71 -15.64
N CYS A 124 8.61 5.46 -14.34
CA CYS A 124 8.00 6.20 -13.24
C CYS A 124 8.69 7.56 -13.11
N GLU A 125 8.01 8.65 -13.49
CA GLU A 125 8.59 10.00 -13.47
C GLU A 125 8.27 10.79 -12.20
N GLU A 126 7.18 10.44 -11.52
CA GLU A 126 6.71 11.12 -10.30
C GLU A 126 6.01 10.15 -9.35
N ILE A 127 5.74 10.61 -8.13
CA ILE A 127 4.98 9.82 -7.14
C ILE A 127 3.53 9.69 -7.62
N ALA A 128 3.12 8.48 -7.94
CA ALA A 128 1.78 8.15 -8.43
C ALA A 128 0.78 7.89 -7.29
N CYS A 129 0.89 8.62 -6.19
CA CYS A 129 0.03 8.45 -5.02
C CYS A 129 -0.38 9.80 -4.43
N LYS A 130 -1.57 9.82 -3.83
CA LYS A 130 -2.13 10.92 -3.03
C LYS A 130 -2.31 10.47 -1.60
N CYS A 131 -2.02 11.35 -0.66
CA CYS A 131 -2.19 11.08 0.77
C CYS A 131 -3.46 11.74 1.29
N TYR A 132 -4.27 11.01 2.06
CA TYR A 132 -5.42 11.54 2.77
C TYR A 132 -5.28 11.29 4.27
N VAL A 133 -5.50 12.32 5.06
CA VAL A 133 -5.36 12.31 6.52
C VAL A 133 -6.59 12.90 7.20
N VAL A 134 -6.80 12.55 8.46
CA VAL A 134 -7.87 13.14 9.26
C VAL A 134 -7.41 14.50 9.80
N GLN A 135 -8.10 15.58 9.43
CA GLN A 135 -7.93 16.92 9.95
C GLN A 135 -9.30 17.50 10.31
N ASP A 136 -9.47 18.01 11.52
CA ASP A 136 -10.75 18.54 12.02
C ASP A 136 -11.90 17.53 11.88
N ASN A 137 -11.66 16.26 12.20
CA ASN A 137 -12.59 15.14 12.07
C ASN A 137 -13.11 14.90 10.63
N LYS A 138 -12.32 15.29 9.62
CA LYS A 138 -12.64 15.05 8.20
C LYS A 138 -11.41 14.57 7.46
N TRP A 139 -11.62 13.66 6.54
CA TRP A 139 -10.57 13.24 5.61
C TRP A 139 -10.27 14.37 4.62
N LYS A 140 -8.99 14.78 4.55
CA LYS A 140 -8.49 15.81 3.64
C LYS A 140 -7.26 15.30 2.92
N GLN A 141 -7.14 15.67 1.66
CA GLN A 141 -5.94 15.40 0.87
C GLN A 141 -4.76 16.25 1.39
N SER A 142 -3.61 15.63 1.57
CA SER A 142 -2.40 16.27 2.13
C SER A 142 -1.11 15.71 1.49
N ASP A 143 -1.01 15.82 0.17
CA ASP A 143 0.10 15.24 -0.62
C ASP A 143 1.47 15.80 -0.22
N LYS A 144 1.52 17.03 0.29
CA LYS A 144 2.75 17.66 0.80
C LYS A 144 3.36 16.97 2.01
N ASP A 145 2.56 16.13 2.69
CA ASP A 145 2.99 15.36 3.85
C ASP A 145 3.51 13.97 3.46
N LEU A 146 3.35 13.56 2.19
CA LEU A 146 3.84 12.30 1.65
C LEU A 146 5.29 12.45 1.18
N LEU A 147 6.15 11.61 1.69
CA LEU A 147 7.56 11.54 1.31
C LEU A 147 7.89 10.12 0.84
N LEU A 148 8.58 10.04 -0.29
CA LEU A 148 9.10 8.79 -0.82
C LEU A 148 10.56 8.64 -0.41
N ASP A 149 10.87 7.66 0.42
CA ASP A 149 12.23 7.38 0.82
C ASP A 149 13.05 6.93 -0.41
N GLY A 150 14.29 7.46 -0.52
CA GLY A 150 15.12 7.23 -1.70
C GLY A 150 14.73 8.05 -2.95
N GLY A 151 13.59 8.75 -2.94
CA GLY A 151 13.19 9.67 -4.01
C GLY A 151 13.31 9.06 -5.41
N GLU A 152 14.19 9.64 -6.26
CA GLU A 152 14.39 9.19 -7.65
C GLU A 152 14.90 7.75 -7.75
N ASP A 153 15.72 7.29 -6.81
CA ASP A 153 16.23 5.91 -6.81
C ASP A 153 15.07 4.91 -6.63
N THR A 154 14.09 5.25 -5.80
CA THR A 154 12.89 4.42 -5.63
C THR A 154 12.00 4.42 -6.87
N LEU A 155 11.89 5.54 -7.57
CA LEU A 155 11.15 5.60 -8.84
C LEU A 155 11.85 4.77 -9.92
N SER A 156 13.18 4.84 -10.01
CA SER A 156 13.99 4.03 -10.93
C SER A 156 13.85 2.53 -10.63
N LEU A 157 14.02 2.14 -9.36
CA LEU A 157 13.80 0.77 -8.90
C LEU A 157 12.42 0.25 -9.28
N THR A 158 11.38 1.07 -9.04
CA THR A 158 10.00 0.66 -9.35
C THR A 158 9.81 0.51 -10.86
N THR A 159 10.44 1.36 -11.67
CA THR A 159 10.45 1.23 -13.13
C THR A 159 11.05 -0.10 -13.56
N ASP A 160 12.22 -0.47 -13.03
CA ASP A 160 12.90 -1.72 -13.36
C ASP A 160 12.06 -2.96 -12.99
N LEU A 161 11.38 -2.91 -11.84
CA LEU A 161 10.47 -3.97 -11.41
C LEU A 161 9.23 -4.09 -12.32
N LEU A 162 8.69 -2.97 -12.80
CA LEU A 162 7.55 -2.94 -13.72
C LEU A 162 7.96 -3.45 -15.11
N ASP A 163 9.09 -3.00 -15.65
CA ASP A 163 9.64 -3.45 -16.93
C ASP A 163 10.01 -4.94 -16.90
N GLY A 164 10.57 -5.40 -15.79
CA GLY A 164 10.83 -6.81 -15.51
C GLY A 164 9.58 -7.65 -15.24
N LYS A 165 8.39 -7.03 -15.24
CA LYS A 165 7.08 -7.67 -15.00
C LYS A 165 7.00 -8.41 -13.65
N ALA A 166 7.69 -7.91 -12.64
CA ALA A 166 7.65 -8.49 -11.29
C ALA A 166 6.23 -8.56 -10.71
N TYR A 167 5.31 -7.72 -11.19
CA TYR A 167 3.89 -7.76 -10.81
C TYR A 167 3.21 -9.10 -11.12
N GLN A 168 3.72 -9.89 -12.07
CA GLN A 168 3.14 -11.21 -12.39
C GLN A 168 3.31 -12.20 -11.23
N SER A 169 4.39 -12.10 -10.47
CA SER A 169 4.67 -12.95 -9.31
C SER A 169 4.08 -12.42 -8.00
N LEU A 170 3.57 -11.18 -7.97
CA LEU A 170 2.95 -10.63 -6.78
C LEU A 170 1.69 -11.43 -6.42
N ILE A 171 1.54 -11.76 -5.15
CA ILE A 171 0.40 -12.49 -4.59
C ILE A 171 -0.34 -11.53 -3.66
N ASP A 172 -1.62 -11.32 -3.91
CA ASP A 172 -2.50 -10.64 -2.97
C ASP A 172 -3.22 -11.67 -2.06
N PHE A 173 -3.91 -11.17 -1.06
CA PHE A 173 -4.59 -12.04 -0.12
C PHE A 173 -5.77 -12.80 -0.77
N ASP A 174 -6.35 -12.26 -1.83
CA ASP A 174 -7.40 -12.91 -2.61
C ASP A 174 -6.84 -14.17 -3.32
N ASN A 175 -5.66 -14.06 -3.95
CA ASN A 175 -4.95 -15.22 -4.51
C ASN A 175 -4.58 -16.26 -3.43
N HIS A 176 -4.15 -15.80 -2.25
CA HIS A 176 -3.83 -16.69 -1.13
C HIS A 176 -5.05 -17.46 -0.62
N LEU A 177 -6.24 -16.85 -0.64
CA LEU A 177 -7.48 -17.54 -0.26
C LEU A 177 -7.88 -18.63 -1.26
N ASP A 178 -7.57 -18.43 -2.54
CA ASP A 178 -7.78 -19.44 -3.58
C ASP A 178 -6.75 -20.56 -3.49
N ASP A 179 -5.50 -20.23 -3.13
CA ASP A 179 -4.41 -21.18 -2.95
C ASP A 179 -3.53 -20.78 -1.76
N ILE A 180 -3.76 -21.41 -0.62
CA ILE A 180 -3.08 -21.15 0.65
C ILE A 180 -1.56 -21.42 0.64
N THR A 181 -1.04 -22.06 -0.40
CA THR A 181 0.41 -22.28 -0.56
C THR A 181 1.13 -21.03 -1.06
N GLN A 182 0.42 -20.05 -1.61
CA GLN A 182 0.98 -18.80 -2.13
C GLN A 182 1.32 -17.82 -0.98
N ASP A 183 2.51 -17.22 -1.07
CA ASP A 183 3.01 -16.31 -0.03
C ASP A 183 2.48 -14.88 -0.23
N TRP A 184 1.42 -14.52 0.51
CA TRP A 184 0.83 -13.18 0.49
C TRP A 184 1.75 -12.08 1.07
N LEU A 185 2.83 -12.44 1.79
CA LEU A 185 3.86 -11.50 2.24
C LEU A 185 4.80 -11.09 1.11
N ASN A 186 4.82 -11.86 0.00
CA ASN A 186 5.67 -11.57 -1.17
C ASN A 186 7.15 -11.48 -0.84
N LYS A 187 7.68 -12.44 -0.09
CA LYS A 187 9.09 -12.44 0.35
C LYS A 187 10.08 -12.41 -0.81
N ASP A 188 9.75 -12.98 -1.96
CA ASP A 188 10.61 -12.96 -3.13
C ASP A 188 10.66 -11.55 -3.77
N ILE A 189 9.54 -10.83 -3.81
CA ILE A 189 9.51 -9.42 -4.24
C ILE A 189 10.31 -8.57 -3.25
N ASN A 190 10.16 -8.82 -1.94
CA ASN A 190 10.93 -8.11 -0.92
C ASN A 190 12.45 -8.28 -1.15
N ARG A 191 12.91 -9.51 -1.45
CA ARG A 191 14.32 -9.78 -1.77
C ARG A 191 14.79 -9.05 -3.04
N LEU A 192 13.95 -9.00 -4.08
CA LEU A 192 14.29 -8.27 -5.31
C LEU A 192 14.50 -6.79 -5.02
N VAL A 193 13.61 -6.17 -4.24
CA VAL A 193 13.76 -4.77 -3.81
C VAL A 193 15.04 -4.58 -3.00
N ASP A 194 15.30 -5.42 -2.00
CA ASP A 194 16.46 -5.29 -1.12
C ASP A 194 17.79 -5.45 -1.92
N LEU A 195 17.84 -6.35 -2.90
CA LEU A 195 19.01 -6.54 -3.76
C LEU A 195 19.26 -5.32 -4.66
N SER A 196 18.19 -4.72 -5.20
CA SER A 196 18.32 -3.55 -6.06
C SER A 196 18.74 -2.29 -5.28
N LEU A 197 18.42 -2.19 -4.00
CA LEU A 197 18.87 -1.10 -3.13
C LEU A 197 20.32 -1.25 -2.65
N ALA A 198 20.89 -2.45 -2.75
CA ALA A 198 22.25 -2.74 -2.32
C ALA A 198 23.31 -2.51 -3.42
N THR A 199 22.87 -2.23 -4.65
CA THR A 199 23.74 -1.99 -5.83
C THR A 199 23.87 -0.51 -6.13
#